data_4ea9d49eaca9fa050f92c79442ea3255
#
_entry.id   4ea9d49eaca9fa050f92c79442ea3255
#
_cell.length_a   1.000
_cell.length_b   1.000
_cell.length_c   1.000
_cell.angle_alpha   90.00
_cell.angle_beta   90.00
_cell.angle_gamma   90.00
#
_symmetry.space_group_name_H-M   'P 1'
#
loop_
_entity.id
_entity.type
_entity.pdbx_description
1 polymer ?
#
loop_
_entity_poly.entity_id
_entity_poly.type
_entity_poly.pdbx_seq_one_letter_code
_entity_poly.pdbx_strand_id
1 'polypeptide(L)'
;QETLKKSFKEQALAYCACKDFNQKEDFKTAAIRQTQHIESIVKALFDAPLSQTTAPTGKAVYNRNKAVLEPSFVCEALGLQGRVDLMTTDFKLLVEQKSGNNFNLQRQQPNSFGSYQLENHYVQLLLYYGVLRQNFNVSTQHIAMRLLYSKYPLPGGLVAVNFYQKLFR
;
A
#
# COMPACT_ATOMS: atom_id res chain seq x y z
N GLN A 1 8.30 2.40 18.19
CA GLN A 1 9.60 3.02 18.50
C GLN A 1 10.74 2.01 18.58
N GLU A 2 10.53 0.82 19.14
CA GLU A 2 11.55 -0.22 19.31
C GLU A 2 12.03 -0.77 17.96
N THR A 3 11.13 -1.04 17.03
CA THR A 3 11.44 -1.47 15.66
C THR A 3 12.32 -0.46 14.92
N LEU A 4 12.04 0.84 15.04
CA LEU A 4 12.87 1.88 14.44
C LEU A 4 14.28 1.92 15.05
N LYS A 5 14.40 1.77 16.36
CA LYS A 5 15.71 1.71 17.03
C LYS A 5 16.52 0.49 16.58
N LYS A 6 15.86 -0.67 16.42
CA LYS A 6 16.48 -1.89 15.94
C LYS A 6 16.98 -1.72 14.50
N SER A 7 16.10 -1.27 13.59
CA SER A 7 16.46 -0.98 12.19
C SER A 7 17.61 0.01 12.08
N PHE A 8 17.61 1.05 12.92
CA PHE A 8 18.69 2.03 12.96
C PHE A 8 20.04 1.43 13.37
N LYS A 9 20.04 0.51 14.35
CA LYS A 9 21.25 -0.19 14.77
C LYS A 9 21.77 -1.14 13.67
N GLU A 10 20.86 -1.88 13.04
CA GLU A 10 21.21 -2.86 12.01
C GLU A 10 21.72 -2.20 10.72
N GLN A 11 21.22 -1.01 10.39
CA GLN A 11 21.52 -0.29 9.15
C GLN A 11 22.38 0.97 9.38
N ALA A 12 23.05 1.10 10.53
CA ALA A 12 23.76 2.32 10.90
C ALA A 12 24.77 2.79 9.84
N LEU A 13 25.54 1.87 9.25
CA LEU A 13 26.52 2.19 8.21
C LEU A 13 25.85 2.71 6.93
N ALA A 14 24.72 2.11 6.52
CA ALA A 14 23.96 2.56 5.35
C ALA A 14 23.41 3.97 5.55
N TYR A 15 22.91 4.27 6.73
CA TYR A 15 22.44 5.61 7.09
C TYR A 15 23.59 6.64 7.10
N CYS A 16 24.75 6.29 7.68
CA CYS A 16 25.92 7.18 7.71
C CYS A 16 26.51 7.43 6.32
N ALA A 17 26.34 6.50 5.38
CA ALA A 17 26.80 6.66 4.00
C ALA A 17 25.90 7.58 3.15
N CYS A 18 24.67 7.87 3.59
CA CYS A 18 23.77 8.80 2.90
C CYS A 18 24.23 10.24 3.09
N LYS A 19 24.61 10.92 2.00
CA LYS A 19 25.09 12.32 2.02
C LYS A 19 24.12 13.28 2.73
N ASP A 20 22.83 13.05 2.61
CA ASP A 20 21.78 13.92 3.15
C ASP A 20 21.33 13.55 4.57
N PHE A 21 21.83 12.46 5.12
CA PHE A 21 21.38 11.96 6.42
C PHE A 21 21.71 12.92 7.56
N ASN A 22 22.91 13.45 7.57
CA ASN A 22 23.40 14.37 8.61
C ASN A 22 22.83 15.79 8.50
N GLN A 23 22.20 16.14 7.38
CA GLN A 23 21.64 17.48 7.15
C GLN A 23 20.15 17.57 7.46
N LYS A 24 19.48 16.44 7.68
CA LYS A 24 18.03 16.39 7.94
C LYS A 24 17.77 15.95 9.38
N GLU A 25 17.72 16.90 10.28
CA GLU A 25 17.14 16.73 11.61
C GLU A 25 15.75 16.09 11.56
N ASP A 26 15.06 16.23 10.42
CA ASP A 26 13.72 15.74 10.13
C ASP A 26 13.59 14.26 9.82
N PHE A 27 14.68 13.53 9.51
CA PHE A 27 14.55 12.12 9.10
C PHE A 27 13.89 11.26 10.19
N LYS A 28 14.35 11.37 11.43
CA LYS A 28 13.80 10.62 12.56
C LYS A 28 12.32 10.98 12.80
N THR A 29 12.02 12.27 12.76
CA THR A 29 10.64 12.77 12.92
C THR A 29 9.74 12.29 11.78
N ALA A 30 10.23 12.35 10.54
CA ALA A 30 9.50 11.85 9.37
C ALA A 30 9.25 10.34 9.45
N ALA A 31 10.24 9.54 9.84
CA ALA A 31 10.12 8.10 10.00
C ALA A 31 9.11 7.72 11.10
N ILE A 32 9.14 8.42 12.26
CA ILE A 32 8.18 8.22 13.34
C ILE A 32 6.76 8.54 12.84
N ARG A 33 6.59 9.68 12.17
CA ARG A 33 5.29 10.11 11.64
C ARG A 33 4.73 9.11 10.63
N GLN A 34 5.54 8.66 9.67
CA GLN A 34 5.11 7.66 8.69
C GLN A 34 4.73 6.34 9.36
N THR A 35 5.48 5.91 10.39
CA THR A 35 5.15 4.71 11.16
C THR A 35 3.79 4.85 11.86
N GLN A 36 3.49 6.01 12.45
CA GLN A 36 2.18 6.29 13.06
C GLN A 36 1.04 6.28 12.03
N HIS A 37 1.29 6.82 10.83
CA HIS A 37 0.30 6.77 9.75
C HIS A 37 0.02 5.33 9.33
N ILE A 38 1.06 4.53 9.10
CA ILE A 38 0.93 3.10 8.76
C ILE A 38 0.15 2.37 9.86
N GLU A 39 0.48 2.57 11.13
CA GLU A 39 -0.21 1.96 12.25
C GLU A 39 -1.70 2.29 12.26
N SER A 40 -2.04 3.56 12.05
CA SER A 40 -3.44 4.02 11.98
C SER A 40 -4.19 3.40 10.79
N ILE A 41 -3.53 3.30 9.64
CA ILE A 41 -4.10 2.68 8.43
C ILE A 41 -4.32 1.18 8.64
N VAL A 42 -3.34 0.48 9.22
CA VAL A 42 -3.45 -0.96 9.52
C VAL A 42 -4.59 -1.22 10.51
N LYS A 43 -4.72 -0.40 11.55
CA LYS A 43 -5.87 -0.48 12.48
C LYS A 43 -7.19 -0.29 11.74
N ALA A 44 -7.29 0.69 10.84
CA ALA A 44 -8.50 0.93 10.07
C ALA A 44 -8.84 -0.24 9.12
N LEU A 45 -7.85 -0.94 8.58
CA LEU A 45 -8.05 -2.09 7.69
C LEU A 45 -8.47 -3.35 8.43
N PHE A 46 -7.93 -3.60 9.63
CA PHE A 46 -8.06 -4.90 10.29
C PHE A 46 -8.77 -4.87 11.64
N ASP A 47 -8.75 -3.75 12.37
CA ASP A 47 -9.20 -3.67 13.76
C ASP A 47 -10.41 -2.73 13.95
N ALA A 48 -10.88 -2.04 12.90
CA ALA A 48 -12.02 -1.12 13.03
C ALA A 48 -13.30 -1.87 13.41
N PRO A 49 -14.04 -1.44 14.46
CA PRO A 49 -15.31 -2.06 14.80
C PRO A 49 -16.32 -1.86 13.67
N LEU A 50 -17.15 -2.87 13.43
CA LEU A 50 -18.19 -2.89 12.39
C LEU A 50 -19.18 -1.69 12.46
N SER A 51 -19.23 -1.01 13.59
CA SER A 51 -20.15 0.11 13.87
C SER A 51 -19.67 1.48 13.42
N GLN A 52 -18.41 1.67 13.05
CA GLN A 52 -17.92 2.96 12.56
C GLN A 52 -18.07 3.07 11.04
N THR A 53 -19.23 3.55 10.65
CA THR A 53 -19.70 3.73 9.26
C THR A 53 -19.02 4.86 8.48
N THR A 54 -17.87 5.34 8.89
CA THR A 54 -17.18 6.48 8.26
C THR A 54 -15.80 6.13 7.69
N ALA A 55 -15.53 4.86 7.39
CA ALA A 55 -14.42 4.57 6.49
C ALA A 55 -14.78 5.12 5.10
N PRO A 56 -13.97 5.96 4.46
CA PRO A 56 -14.28 6.54 3.14
C PRO A 56 -14.45 5.49 2.04
N THR A 57 -14.34 4.24 2.34
CA THR A 57 -14.40 3.11 1.41
C THR A 57 -15.16 1.90 1.97
N GLY A 58 -16.34 2.14 2.55
CA GLY A 58 -17.35 1.09 2.78
C GLY A 58 -16.88 -0.29 3.25
N LYS A 59 -17.03 -0.55 4.54
CA LYS A 59 -17.49 -1.85 5.08
C LYS A 59 -16.62 -3.11 5.05
N ALA A 60 -15.36 -3.12 4.69
CA ALA A 60 -14.62 -4.38 4.78
C ALA A 60 -13.51 -4.29 5.83
N VAL A 61 -13.78 -4.81 7.02
CA VAL A 61 -12.71 -5.19 7.95
C VAL A 61 -12.15 -6.53 7.46
N TYR A 62 -10.85 -6.55 7.19
CA TYR A 62 -10.17 -7.75 6.73
C TYR A 62 -9.65 -8.56 7.91
N ASN A 63 -9.57 -9.88 7.74
CA ASN A 63 -9.08 -10.75 8.81
C ASN A 63 -7.53 -10.65 8.89
N ARG A 64 -7.03 -10.11 10.00
CA ARG A 64 -5.60 -9.95 10.25
C ARG A 64 -4.82 -11.27 10.20
N ASN A 65 -5.42 -12.37 10.65
CA ASN A 65 -4.78 -13.69 10.63
C ASN A 65 -4.57 -14.23 9.20
N LYS A 66 -5.22 -13.64 8.22
CA LYS A 66 -5.03 -13.95 6.79
C LYS A 66 -4.04 -13.03 6.10
N ALA A 67 -3.54 -12.01 6.78
CA ALA A 67 -2.58 -11.08 6.21
C ALA A 67 -1.20 -11.73 6.03
N VAL A 68 -0.65 -11.58 4.84
CA VAL A 68 0.70 -12.02 4.48
C VAL A 68 1.46 -10.80 3.99
N LEU A 69 2.66 -10.60 4.55
CA LEU A 69 3.56 -9.52 4.15
C LEU A 69 4.54 -10.03 3.11
N GLU A 70 4.79 -9.20 2.12
CA GLU A 70 5.77 -9.42 1.06
C GLU A 70 5.67 -10.77 0.34
N PRO A 71 4.46 -11.30 0.02
CA PRO A 71 4.35 -12.51 -0.76
C PRO A 71 4.92 -12.29 -2.16
N SER A 72 5.75 -13.24 -2.60
CA SER A 72 6.34 -13.22 -3.93
C SER A 72 5.58 -14.13 -4.87
N PHE A 73 5.41 -13.69 -6.11
CA PHE A 73 4.70 -14.42 -7.16
C PHE A 73 5.53 -14.51 -8.43
N VAL A 74 5.39 -15.63 -9.10
CA VAL A 74 5.87 -15.85 -10.46
C VAL A 74 4.68 -16.24 -11.32
N CYS A 75 4.54 -15.62 -12.47
CA CYS A 75 3.53 -15.95 -13.45
C CYS A 75 4.21 -16.19 -14.81
N GLU A 76 4.40 -17.44 -15.17
CA GLU A 76 5.06 -17.83 -16.42
C GLU A 76 4.26 -17.37 -17.64
N ALA A 77 2.93 -17.49 -17.58
CA ALA A 77 2.04 -17.10 -18.67
C ALA A 77 2.14 -15.62 -19.05
N LEU A 78 2.47 -14.77 -18.10
CA LEU A 78 2.65 -13.32 -18.32
C LEU A 78 4.13 -12.90 -18.39
N GLY A 79 5.06 -13.84 -18.14
CA GLY A 79 6.49 -13.52 -18.02
C GLY A 79 6.81 -12.54 -16.89
N LEU A 80 6.01 -12.54 -15.83
CA LEU A 80 6.10 -11.59 -14.72
C LEU A 80 6.46 -12.27 -13.42
N GLN A 81 7.29 -11.60 -12.65
CA GLN A 81 7.48 -11.88 -11.23
C GLN A 81 7.35 -10.59 -10.43
N GLY A 82 6.92 -10.72 -9.19
CA GLY A 82 6.77 -9.55 -8.33
C GLY A 82 6.57 -9.92 -6.86
N ARG A 83 6.70 -8.93 -6.01
CA ARG A 83 6.45 -9.01 -4.58
C ARG A 83 5.49 -7.91 -4.19
N VAL A 84 4.38 -8.30 -3.60
CA VAL A 84 3.33 -7.39 -3.11
C VAL A 84 3.65 -7.03 -1.67
N ASP A 85 3.41 -5.81 -1.23
CA ASP A 85 3.74 -5.42 0.15
C ASP A 85 2.83 -6.10 1.18
N LEU A 86 1.52 -6.18 0.91
CA LEU A 86 0.58 -6.89 1.77
C LEU A 86 -0.59 -7.47 0.97
N MET A 87 -0.97 -8.68 1.30
CA MET A 87 -2.15 -9.36 0.75
C MET A 87 -2.82 -10.22 1.81
N THR A 88 -4.12 -10.52 1.64
CA THR A 88 -4.78 -11.56 2.44
C THR A 88 -4.84 -12.87 1.68
N THR A 89 -4.67 -14.01 2.38
CA THR A 89 -4.67 -15.37 1.79
C THR A 89 -5.98 -15.76 1.15
N ASP A 90 -7.08 -15.07 1.48
CA ASP A 90 -8.39 -15.23 0.84
C ASP A 90 -8.57 -14.30 -0.37
N PHE A 91 -7.52 -13.62 -0.81
CA PHE A 91 -7.49 -12.68 -1.93
C PHE A 91 -8.52 -11.54 -1.86
N LYS A 92 -8.97 -11.18 -0.65
CA LYS A 92 -9.93 -10.08 -0.47
C LYS A 92 -9.27 -8.70 -0.45
N LEU A 93 -8.00 -8.63 -0.10
CA LEU A 93 -7.25 -7.39 0.00
C LEU A 93 -5.87 -7.52 -0.64
N LEU A 94 -5.51 -6.51 -1.41
CA LEU A 94 -4.20 -6.28 -2.00
C LEU A 94 -3.77 -4.85 -1.70
N VAL A 95 -2.62 -4.67 -1.06
CA VAL A 95 -2.09 -3.35 -0.71
C VAL A 95 -0.68 -3.20 -1.23
N GLU A 96 -0.42 -2.10 -1.88
CA GLU A 96 0.91 -1.64 -2.26
C GLU A 96 1.25 -0.38 -1.48
N GLN A 97 2.39 -0.35 -0.82
CA GLN A 97 2.83 0.77 0.02
C GLN A 97 3.78 1.68 -0.75
N LYS A 98 3.62 2.97 -0.54
CA LYS A 98 4.50 4.02 -1.08
C LYS A 98 4.88 5.00 0.02
N SER A 99 6.18 5.29 0.14
CA SER A 99 6.70 6.28 1.10
C SER A 99 6.74 7.70 0.53
N GLY A 100 6.59 7.83 -0.79
CA GLY A 100 6.67 9.10 -1.52
C GLY A 100 5.39 9.91 -1.54
N ASN A 101 5.40 10.92 -2.39
CA ASN A 101 4.25 11.79 -2.61
C ASN A 101 3.20 11.13 -3.49
N ASN A 102 1.93 11.37 -3.16
CA ASN A 102 0.84 11.20 -4.12
C ASN A 102 0.57 12.55 -4.78
N PHE A 103 0.98 12.66 -6.03
CA PHE A 103 0.89 13.91 -6.77
C PHE A 103 -0.55 14.41 -6.96
N ASN A 104 -1.49 13.50 -7.15
CA ASN A 104 -2.89 13.86 -7.35
C ASN A 104 -3.56 14.36 -6.06
N LEU A 105 -3.14 13.85 -4.89
CA LEU A 105 -3.60 14.37 -3.60
C LEU A 105 -3.15 15.83 -3.40
N GLN A 106 -1.93 16.17 -3.80
CA GLN A 106 -1.42 17.53 -3.68
C GLN A 106 -2.21 18.52 -4.54
N ARG A 107 -2.67 18.09 -5.69
CA ARG A 107 -3.49 18.91 -6.61
C ARG A 107 -4.98 18.89 -6.29
N GLN A 108 -5.40 18.07 -5.33
CA GLN A 108 -6.81 17.86 -4.99
C GLN A 108 -7.69 17.48 -6.19
N GLN A 109 -7.09 16.86 -7.20
CA GLN A 109 -7.78 16.42 -8.41
C GLN A 109 -7.51 14.94 -8.65
N PRO A 110 -8.52 14.18 -9.10
CA PRO A 110 -8.31 12.81 -9.53
C PRO A 110 -7.44 12.79 -10.80
N ASN A 111 -6.71 11.69 -11.00
CA ASN A 111 -6.03 11.45 -12.28
C ASN A 111 -7.05 11.11 -13.39
N SER A 112 -6.55 10.80 -14.59
CA SER A 112 -7.37 10.41 -15.75
C SER A 112 -8.27 9.19 -15.52
N PHE A 113 -7.98 8.39 -14.48
CA PHE A 113 -8.78 7.24 -14.07
C PHE A 113 -9.79 7.55 -12.96
N GLY A 114 -9.96 8.81 -12.59
CA GLY A 114 -10.89 9.22 -11.53
C GLY A 114 -10.43 8.91 -10.11
N SER A 115 -9.14 8.67 -9.90
CA SER A 115 -8.53 8.32 -8.60
C SER A 115 -7.38 9.25 -8.23
N TYR A 116 -6.97 9.22 -6.95
CA TYR A 116 -5.91 10.05 -6.40
C TYR A 116 -4.56 9.32 -6.30
N GLN A 117 -4.27 8.37 -7.18
CA GLN A 117 -2.99 7.67 -7.27
C GLN A 117 -2.19 8.10 -8.49
N LEU A 118 -0.88 7.91 -8.46
CA LEU A 118 -0.05 8.05 -9.64
C LEU A 118 -0.31 6.89 -10.60
N GLU A 119 -0.24 7.15 -11.90
CA GLU A 119 -0.53 6.13 -12.93
C GLU A 119 0.40 4.91 -12.83
N ASN A 120 1.69 5.13 -12.58
CA ASN A 120 2.65 4.04 -12.39
C ASN A 120 2.33 3.16 -11.17
N HIS A 121 1.86 3.75 -10.07
CA HIS A 121 1.42 2.99 -8.88
C HIS A 121 0.15 2.18 -9.18
N TYR A 122 -0.75 2.77 -9.97
CA TYR A 122 -1.95 2.10 -10.44
C TYR A 122 -1.62 0.91 -11.33
N VAL A 123 -0.75 1.10 -12.33
CA VAL A 123 -0.31 0.04 -13.25
C VAL A 123 0.37 -1.10 -12.47
N GLN A 124 1.20 -0.80 -11.48
CA GLN A 124 1.83 -1.81 -10.64
C GLN A 124 0.80 -2.71 -9.95
N LEU A 125 -0.24 -2.11 -9.35
CA LEU A 125 -1.33 -2.90 -8.74
C LEU A 125 -2.11 -3.73 -9.76
N LEU A 126 -2.33 -3.20 -10.96
CA LEU A 126 -2.98 -3.95 -12.05
C LEU A 126 -2.14 -5.16 -12.48
N LEU A 127 -0.83 -5.02 -12.57
CA LEU A 127 0.08 -6.13 -12.89
C LEU A 127 0.00 -7.22 -11.81
N TYR A 128 0.04 -6.86 -10.53
CA TYR A 128 -0.14 -7.82 -9.44
C TYR A 128 -1.50 -8.52 -9.51
N TYR A 129 -2.57 -7.74 -9.75
CA TYR A 129 -3.88 -8.32 -9.94
C TYR A 129 -3.91 -9.29 -11.15
N GLY A 130 -3.25 -8.93 -12.26
CA GLY A 130 -3.12 -9.79 -13.44
C GLY A 130 -2.46 -11.13 -13.12
N VAL A 131 -1.38 -11.10 -12.34
CA VAL A 131 -0.69 -12.31 -11.84
C VAL A 131 -1.62 -13.14 -10.96
N LEU A 132 -2.34 -12.54 -10.03
CA LEU A 132 -3.28 -13.24 -9.15
C LEU A 132 -4.45 -13.85 -9.94
N ARG A 133 -4.98 -13.12 -10.92
CA ARG A 133 -6.02 -13.62 -11.80
C ARG A 133 -5.54 -14.82 -12.61
N GLN A 134 -4.35 -14.74 -13.17
CA GLN A 134 -3.80 -15.80 -14.02
C GLN A 134 -3.47 -17.07 -13.21
N ASN A 135 -2.85 -16.91 -12.05
CA ASN A 135 -2.40 -18.03 -11.23
C ASN A 135 -3.51 -18.65 -10.37
N PHE A 136 -4.47 -17.85 -9.92
CA PHE A 136 -5.47 -18.27 -8.91
C PHE A 136 -6.92 -18.00 -9.34
N ASN A 137 -7.15 -17.55 -10.57
CA ASN A 137 -8.48 -17.21 -11.09
C ASN A 137 -9.28 -16.22 -10.21
N VAL A 138 -8.59 -15.24 -9.63
CA VAL A 138 -9.20 -14.25 -8.74
C VAL A 138 -10.05 -13.26 -9.55
N SER A 139 -11.31 -13.08 -9.14
CA SER A 139 -12.21 -12.10 -9.77
C SER A 139 -12.03 -10.70 -9.19
N THR A 140 -12.16 -9.67 -10.05
CA THR A 140 -12.14 -8.25 -9.63
C THR A 140 -13.21 -7.88 -8.61
N GLN A 141 -14.32 -8.62 -8.58
CA GLN A 141 -15.42 -8.35 -7.64
C GLN A 141 -15.09 -8.77 -6.21
N HIS A 142 -14.08 -9.62 -6.02
CA HIS A 142 -13.73 -10.18 -4.72
C HIS A 142 -12.52 -9.54 -4.08
N ILE A 143 -11.71 -8.80 -4.84
CA ILE A 143 -10.46 -8.21 -4.36
C ILE A 143 -10.56 -6.69 -4.26
N ALA A 144 -10.27 -6.16 -3.08
CA ALA A 144 -10.10 -4.74 -2.85
C ALA A 144 -8.62 -4.36 -3.02
N MET A 145 -8.34 -3.48 -3.97
CA MET A 145 -6.99 -2.95 -4.20
C MET A 145 -6.83 -1.62 -3.50
N ARG A 146 -5.71 -1.44 -2.79
CA ARG A 146 -5.40 -0.22 -2.04
C ARG A 146 -3.97 0.22 -2.29
N LEU A 147 -3.78 1.54 -2.40
CA LEU A 147 -2.48 2.19 -2.30
C LEU A 147 -2.35 2.82 -0.92
N LEU A 148 -1.32 2.44 -0.17
CA LEU A 148 -0.98 3.01 1.12
C LEU A 148 0.15 4.02 0.94
N TYR A 149 -0.12 5.29 1.17
CA TYR A 149 0.87 6.36 1.16
C TYR A 149 1.23 6.72 2.61
N SER A 150 2.35 6.19 3.10
CA SER A 150 2.77 6.38 4.50
C SER A 150 3.05 7.82 4.88
N LYS A 151 3.29 8.68 3.89
CA LYS A 151 3.51 10.11 4.10
C LYS A 151 2.26 10.85 4.59
N TYR A 152 1.07 10.32 4.34
CA TYR A 152 -0.19 10.98 4.63
C TYR A 152 -1.01 10.24 5.70
N PRO A 153 -1.69 10.98 6.61
CA PRO A 153 -2.63 10.36 7.53
C PRO A 153 -3.91 9.90 6.82
N LEU A 154 -4.76 9.14 7.51
CA LEU A 154 -6.11 8.87 7.02
C LEU A 154 -6.92 10.19 6.89
N PRO A 155 -7.83 10.29 5.90
CA PRO A 155 -8.14 9.26 4.89
C PRO A 155 -7.19 9.26 3.69
N GLY A 156 -6.40 10.31 3.50
CA GLY A 156 -5.57 10.50 2.30
C GLY A 156 -4.45 9.46 2.14
N GLY A 157 -3.98 8.85 3.23
CA GLY A 157 -2.94 7.83 3.21
C GLY A 157 -3.39 6.46 2.72
N LEU A 158 -4.70 6.21 2.58
CA LEU A 158 -5.22 4.94 2.08
C LEU A 158 -6.19 5.19 0.91
N VAL A 159 -5.73 4.92 -0.29
CA VAL A 159 -6.48 5.21 -1.52
C VAL A 159 -7.07 3.91 -2.09
N ALA A 160 -8.39 3.91 -2.31
CA ALA A 160 -9.04 2.84 -3.05
C ALA A 160 -8.70 2.93 -4.53
N VAL A 161 -8.32 1.79 -5.10
CA VAL A 161 -8.01 1.68 -6.52
C VAL A 161 -9.15 0.94 -7.21
N ASN A 162 -9.78 1.61 -8.16
CA ASN A 162 -10.84 1.01 -8.97
C ASN A 162 -10.22 0.26 -10.14
N PHE A 163 -10.78 -0.90 -10.44
CA PHE A 163 -10.41 -1.65 -11.61
C PHE A 163 -11.12 -1.13 -12.85
N TYR A 164 -10.35 -0.74 -13.85
CA TYR A 164 -10.88 -0.32 -15.15
C TYR A 164 -10.69 -1.44 -16.18
N GLN A 165 -11.75 -2.17 -16.46
CA GLN A 165 -11.71 -3.34 -17.37
C GLN A 165 -11.15 -3.03 -18.77
N LYS A 166 -11.31 -1.79 -19.24
CA LYS A 166 -10.80 -1.36 -20.57
C LYS A 166 -9.27 -1.36 -20.66
N LEU A 167 -8.56 -1.29 -19.54
CA LEU A 167 -7.10 -1.33 -19.52
C LEU A 167 -6.53 -2.76 -19.48
N PHE A 168 -7.40 -3.76 -19.39
CA PHE A 168 -7.04 -5.19 -19.31
C PHE A 168 -7.35 -5.97 -20.59
N ARG A 169 -7.73 -5.29 -21.64
CA ARG A 169 -7.93 -5.80 -23.01
C ARG A 169 -6.72 -5.43 -23.86
#